data_792f41fa504f615df276170211ea8aef
#
_entry.id   792f41fa504f615df276170211ea8aef
#
_cell.length_a   1.000
_cell.length_b   1.000
_cell.length_c   1.000
_cell.angle_alpha   90.00
_cell.angle_beta   90.00
_cell.angle_gamma   90.00
#
_symmetry.space_group_name_H-M   'P 1'
#
loop_
_entity.id
_entity.type
_entity.pdbx_description
1 polymer ?
#
loop_
_entity_poly.entity_id
_entity_poly.type
_entity_poly.pdbx_seq_one_letter_code
_entity_poly.pdbx_strand_id
1 'polypeptide(L)'
;LDKLESIPGFSTDIGIEEFMNQVDEIGLAIVSQKKDLVPADKRLYSLRDVTGTVASIPLITSSIVSKKAAEGISSLVLDVKFGRGAFMKDIGSARELSESMVGVSNGLGVSTVAVLSSMDRPIGYSVGNSLEILESVETLLGRGPADLEELVCVLGGLLLESSGSSNDFEEGAARILDSLYDGSAFGKFIEMVASQGGDPDLFESEVSLLEGLGILDQTLKSDSLEAKQIGWIADIDAMAIAEI
;
A
#
# COMPACT_ATOMS: atom_id res chain seq x y z
N LEU A 1 4.59 -5.36 -0.30
CA LEU A 1 6.00 -5.56 -0.69
C LEU A 1 6.13 -6.68 -1.72
N ASP A 2 5.55 -7.86 -1.45
CA ASP A 2 5.68 -9.06 -2.28
C ASP A 2 5.27 -8.82 -3.75
N LYS A 3 4.22 -8.02 -3.98
CA LYS A 3 3.80 -7.66 -5.34
C LYS A 3 4.88 -6.87 -6.10
N LEU A 4 5.60 -5.96 -5.45
CA LEU A 4 6.70 -5.21 -6.10
C LEU A 4 7.86 -6.13 -6.46
N GLU A 5 8.13 -7.17 -5.67
CA GLU A 5 9.15 -8.18 -5.97
C GLU A 5 8.76 -9.11 -7.12
N SER A 6 7.53 -9.02 -7.65
CA SER A 6 7.17 -9.65 -8.93
C SER A 6 7.74 -8.92 -10.15
N ILE A 7 8.20 -7.69 -9.98
CA ILE A 7 8.93 -6.95 -11.02
C ILE A 7 10.36 -7.54 -11.09
N PRO A 8 10.80 -8.09 -12.21
CA PRO A 8 12.13 -8.67 -12.35
C PRO A 8 13.24 -7.74 -11.89
N GLY A 9 14.08 -8.21 -10.98
CA GLY A 9 15.22 -7.49 -10.43
C GLY A 9 14.89 -6.49 -9.32
N PHE A 10 13.62 -6.11 -9.12
CA PHE A 10 13.25 -5.17 -8.05
C PHE A 10 13.49 -5.78 -6.67
N SER A 11 14.09 -5.01 -5.79
CA SER A 11 14.34 -5.41 -4.40
C SER A 11 13.77 -4.42 -3.40
N THR A 12 13.05 -4.94 -2.41
CA THR A 12 12.64 -4.19 -1.23
C THR A 12 13.69 -4.27 -0.10
N ASP A 13 14.72 -5.11 -0.27
CA ASP A 13 15.76 -5.35 0.74
C ASP A 13 17.03 -4.51 0.46
N ILE A 14 16.89 -3.18 0.42
CA ILE A 14 18.02 -2.24 0.30
C ILE A 14 18.53 -1.79 1.66
N GLY A 15 19.81 -1.39 1.76
CA GLY A 15 20.44 -0.91 2.99
C GLY A 15 19.90 0.43 3.47
N ILE A 16 20.09 0.78 4.75
CA ILE A 16 19.64 2.08 5.30
C ILE A 16 20.32 3.26 4.58
N GLU A 17 21.60 3.15 4.30
CA GLU A 17 22.37 4.20 3.60
C GLU A 17 21.86 4.37 2.16
N GLU A 18 21.60 3.27 1.47
CA GLU A 18 21.04 3.26 0.13
C GLU A 18 19.61 3.82 0.11
N PHE A 19 18.78 3.43 1.07
CA PHE A 19 17.44 4.01 1.26
C PHE A 19 17.48 5.53 1.44
N MET A 20 18.36 6.03 2.32
CA MET A 20 18.49 7.48 2.55
C MET A 20 18.95 8.20 1.29
N ASN A 21 19.97 7.69 0.60
CA ASN A 21 20.47 8.26 -0.64
C ASN A 21 19.38 8.29 -1.72
N GLN A 22 18.60 7.22 -1.87
CA GLN A 22 17.50 7.17 -2.83
C GLN A 22 16.40 8.21 -2.51
N VAL A 23 16.02 8.33 -1.23
CA VAL A 23 15.03 9.35 -0.82
C VAL A 23 15.55 10.77 -1.07
N ASP A 24 16.85 11.03 -0.84
CA ASP A 24 17.46 12.32 -1.14
C ASP A 24 17.51 12.61 -2.65
N GLU A 25 17.73 11.58 -3.48
CA GLU A 25 17.88 11.72 -4.94
C GLU A 25 16.55 11.80 -5.66
N ILE A 26 15.63 10.86 -5.41
CA ILE A 26 14.35 10.75 -6.15
C ILE A 26 13.11 11.04 -5.29
N GLY A 27 13.25 11.23 -3.98
CA GLY A 27 12.15 11.56 -3.07
C GLY A 27 11.25 10.39 -2.67
N LEU A 28 11.55 9.15 -3.11
CA LEU A 28 10.69 7.98 -2.90
C LEU A 28 11.51 6.70 -2.76
N ALA A 29 11.13 5.85 -1.78
CA ALA A 29 11.59 4.47 -1.70
C ALA A 29 10.53 3.59 -1.02
N ILE A 30 10.42 2.33 -1.43
CA ILE A 30 9.57 1.31 -0.79
C ILE A 30 10.46 0.17 -0.32
N VAL A 31 10.62 0.02 0.98
CA VAL A 31 11.58 -0.92 1.57
C VAL A 31 10.92 -1.84 2.59
N SER A 32 11.46 -3.05 2.71
CA SER A 32 11.08 -3.98 3.74
C SER A 32 11.66 -3.56 5.10
N GLN A 33 10.98 -3.93 6.18
CA GLN A 33 11.45 -3.62 7.52
C GLN A 33 12.80 -4.28 7.81
N LYS A 34 13.82 -3.48 8.10
CA LYS A 34 15.14 -3.98 8.53
C LYS A 34 15.13 -4.45 9.98
N LYS A 35 15.95 -5.47 10.26
CA LYS A 35 16.08 -6.06 11.60
C LYS A 35 16.57 -5.07 12.66
N ASP A 36 17.28 -4.03 12.24
CA ASP A 36 17.97 -3.10 13.11
C ASP A 36 17.24 -1.77 13.31
N LEU A 37 16.14 -1.53 12.57
CA LEU A 37 15.41 -0.27 12.68
C LEU A 37 14.72 -0.13 14.05
N VAL A 38 14.05 -1.17 14.55
CA VAL A 38 13.40 -1.18 15.86
C VAL A 38 13.57 -2.57 16.51
N PRO A 39 14.76 -2.93 17.01
CA PRO A 39 15.08 -4.26 17.48
C PRO A 39 14.23 -4.73 18.67
N ALA A 40 13.78 -3.79 19.52
CA ALA A 40 12.90 -4.09 20.64
C ALA A 40 11.51 -4.54 20.16
N ASP A 41 10.92 -3.85 19.16
CA ASP A 41 9.63 -4.21 18.59
C ASP A 41 9.67 -5.61 17.97
N LYS A 42 10.73 -5.97 17.27
CA LYS A 42 10.89 -7.31 16.69
C LYS A 42 10.80 -8.42 17.75
N ARG A 43 11.43 -8.23 18.90
CA ARG A 43 11.38 -9.18 20.01
C ARG A 43 9.98 -9.26 20.64
N LEU A 44 9.34 -8.10 20.83
CA LEU A 44 7.98 -8.03 21.38
C LEU A 44 6.97 -8.65 20.40
N TYR A 45 7.11 -8.40 19.08
CA TYR A 45 6.22 -8.96 18.07
C TYR A 45 6.29 -10.49 18.04
N SER A 46 7.49 -11.07 18.07
CA SER A 46 7.65 -12.53 18.10
C SER A 46 7.05 -13.18 19.37
N LEU A 47 7.02 -12.46 20.48
CA LEU A 47 6.34 -12.93 21.70
C LEU A 47 4.81 -12.89 21.57
N ARG A 48 4.26 -11.95 20.82
CA ARG A 48 2.81 -11.81 20.63
C ARG A 48 2.19 -13.02 19.94
N ASP A 49 2.90 -13.64 19.00
CA ASP A 49 2.45 -14.86 18.31
C ASP A 49 2.27 -16.03 19.31
N VAL A 50 3.25 -16.22 20.19
CA VAL A 50 3.20 -17.33 21.18
C VAL A 50 2.31 -17.05 22.40
N THR A 51 2.00 -15.80 22.68
CA THR A 51 1.14 -15.40 23.82
C THR A 51 -0.32 -15.14 23.43
N GLY A 52 -0.65 -15.22 22.13
CA GLY A 52 -2.00 -14.95 21.64
C GLY A 52 -2.46 -13.48 21.83
N THR A 53 -1.51 -12.54 21.92
CA THR A 53 -1.80 -11.10 22.13
C THR A 53 -1.65 -10.26 20.87
N VAL A 54 -1.69 -10.88 19.69
CA VAL A 54 -1.56 -10.20 18.39
C VAL A 54 -2.62 -9.12 18.20
N ALA A 55 -3.88 -9.38 18.65
CA ALA A 55 -5.01 -8.47 18.48
C ALA A 55 -5.06 -7.31 19.50
N SER A 56 -4.08 -7.18 20.40
CA SER A 56 -4.05 -6.10 21.40
C SER A 56 -3.81 -4.74 20.76
N ILE A 57 -4.79 -3.83 20.85
CA ILE A 57 -4.71 -2.47 20.30
C ILE A 57 -3.47 -1.72 20.81
N PRO A 58 -3.14 -1.68 22.12
CA PRO A 58 -1.93 -1.00 22.59
C PRO A 58 -0.64 -1.57 21.99
N LEU A 59 -0.57 -2.90 21.80
CA LEU A 59 0.62 -3.53 21.22
C LEU A 59 0.71 -3.33 19.71
N ILE A 60 -0.40 -3.28 19.00
CA ILE A 60 -0.44 -2.90 17.56
C ILE A 60 0.04 -1.46 17.42
N THR A 61 -0.55 -0.54 18.20
CA THR A 61 -0.18 0.88 18.21
C THR A 61 1.31 1.07 18.47
N SER A 62 1.83 0.47 19.53
CA SER A 62 3.25 0.56 19.87
C SER A 62 4.15 0.05 18.75
N SER A 63 3.81 -1.09 18.14
CA SER A 63 4.60 -1.68 17.05
C SER A 63 4.62 -0.81 15.80
N ILE A 64 3.48 -0.26 15.38
CA ILE A 64 3.40 0.58 14.18
C ILE A 64 4.06 1.92 14.43
N VAL A 65 3.67 2.61 15.51
CA VAL A 65 4.12 3.98 15.78
C VAL A 65 5.62 4.05 16.08
N SER A 66 6.18 3.05 16.78
CA SER A 66 7.63 3.04 17.05
C SER A 66 8.47 2.96 15.77
N LYS A 67 8.01 2.25 14.74
CA LYS A 67 8.68 2.19 13.43
C LYS A 67 8.62 3.54 12.73
N LYS A 68 7.42 4.15 12.67
CA LYS A 68 7.23 5.46 12.03
C LYS A 68 7.99 6.57 12.74
N ALA A 69 8.06 6.53 14.06
CA ALA A 69 8.90 7.46 14.83
C ALA A 69 10.39 7.26 14.55
N ALA A 70 10.85 6.01 14.39
CA ALA A 70 12.26 5.72 14.08
C ALA A 70 12.66 6.16 12.66
N GLU A 71 11.71 6.23 11.73
CA GLU A 71 11.90 6.75 10.36
C GLU A 71 12.06 8.28 10.34
N GLY A 72 11.75 9.00 11.44
CA GLY A 72 11.91 10.45 11.54
C GLY A 72 10.92 11.26 10.70
N ILE A 73 9.76 10.68 10.37
CA ILE A 73 8.72 11.34 9.56
C ILE A 73 8.05 12.49 10.30
N SER A 74 7.60 13.51 9.57
CA SER A 74 6.83 14.65 10.10
C SER A 74 5.32 14.48 9.95
N SER A 75 4.88 13.73 8.96
CA SER A 75 3.47 13.52 8.63
C SER A 75 3.19 12.05 8.32
N LEU A 76 2.02 11.58 8.68
CA LEU A 76 1.60 10.18 8.51
C LEU A 76 0.10 10.10 8.19
N VAL A 77 -0.25 9.39 7.13
CA VAL A 77 -1.62 8.95 6.88
C VAL A 77 -1.70 7.44 7.06
N LEU A 78 -2.63 7.00 7.88
CA LEU A 78 -2.90 5.60 8.17
C LEU A 78 -4.18 5.15 7.47
N ASP A 79 -4.08 4.16 6.60
CA ASP A 79 -5.25 3.44 6.08
C ASP A 79 -5.54 2.25 7.00
N VAL A 80 -6.57 2.38 7.85
CA VAL A 80 -6.95 1.36 8.84
C VAL A 80 -8.11 0.54 8.31
N LYS A 81 -7.80 -0.68 7.91
CA LYS A 81 -8.75 -1.60 7.31
C LYS A 81 -9.67 -2.23 8.37
N PHE A 82 -10.97 -2.36 8.03
CA PHE A 82 -11.93 -3.14 8.80
C PHE A 82 -12.74 -4.06 7.90
N GLY A 83 -13.34 -5.10 8.47
CA GLY A 83 -14.17 -6.07 7.74
C GLY A 83 -13.61 -7.48 7.73
N ARG A 84 -14.20 -8.37 6.91
CA ARG A 84 -13.90 -9.81 6.90
C ARG A 84 -12.42 -10.13 6.60
N GLY A 85 -11.84 -9.45 5.63
CA GLY A 85 -10.43 -9.60 5.25
C GLY A 85 -9.44 -8.87 6.18
N ALA A 86 -9.93 -7.98 7.04
CA ALA A 86 -9.08 -7.16 7.89
C ALA A 86 -8.84 -7.81 9.27
N PHE A 87 -7.83 -7.26 9.98
CA PHE A 87 -7.55 -7.60 11.36
C PHE A 87 -8.67 -7.11 12.29
N MET A 88 -9.12 -5.87 12.12
CA MET A 88 -10.28 -5.31 12.80
C MET A 88 -11.56 -5.75 12.08
N LYS A 89 -12.42 -6.50 12.77
CA LYS A 89 -13.60 -7.11 12.14
C LYS A 89 -14.78 -6.16 11.98
N ASP A 90 -14.78 -5.06 12.70
CA ASP A 90 -15.83 -4.05 12.66
C ASP A 90 -15.24 -2.62 12.73
N ILE A 91 -16.06 -1.66 12.31
CA ILE A 91 -15.65 -0.24 12.26
C ILE A 91 -15.38 0.35 13.64
N GLY A 92 -16.01 -0.19 14.70
CA GLY A 92 -15.82 0.28 16.08
C GLY A 92 -14.41 -0.02 16.58
N SER A 93 -13.96 -1.28 16.41
CA SER A 93 -12.60 -1.70 16.77
C SER A 93 -11.53 -1.01 15.91
N ALA A 94 -11.81 -0.79 14.61
CA ALA A 94 -10.90 -0.03 13.76
C ALA A 94 -10.77 1.44 14.18
N ARG A 95 -11.87 2.05 14.62
CA ARG A 95 -11.87 3.43 15.17
C ARG A 95 -11.04 3.53 16.45
N GLU A 96 -11.22 2.58 17.39
CA GLU A 96 -10.45 2.56 18.62
C GLU A 96 -8.94 2.42 18.34
N LEU A 97 -8.57 1.54 17.41
CA LEU A 97 -7.17 1.41 16.95
C LEU A 97 -6.65 2.71 16.33
N SER A 98 -7.44 3.33 15.46
CA SER A 98 -7.08 4.59 14.79
C SER A 98 -6.85 5.72 15.78
N GLU A 99 -7.76 5.90 16.73
CA GLU A 99 -7.66 6.92 17.78
C GLU A 99 -6.41 6.71 18.65
N SER A 100 -6.10 5.45 18.98
CA SER A 100 -4.88 5.11 19.72
C SER A 100 -3.62 5.46 18.91
N MET A 101 -3.54 5.08 17.63
CA MET A 101 -2.38 5.36 16.79
C MET A 101 -2.19 6.85 16.54
N VAL A 102 -3.27 7.57 16.19
CA VAL A 102 -3.24 9.02 15.98
C VAL A 102 -2.82 9.75 17.24
N GLY A 103 -3.39 9.39 18.39
CA GLY A 103 -3.05 10.02 19.68
C GLY A 103 -1.59 9.85 20.07
N VAL A 104 -1.04 8.64 19.92
CA VAL A 104 0.37 8.37 20.25
C VAL A 104 1.31 9.05 19.25
N SER A 105 1.03 8.99 17.94
CA SER A 105 1.86 9.61 16.91
C SER A 105 1.92 11.14 17.06
N ASN A 106 0.75 11.78 17.27
CA ASN A 106 0.68 13.22 17.53
C ASN A 106 1.43 13.61 18.82
N GLY A 107 1.36 12.76 19.85
CA GLY A 107 2.13 12.93 21.10
C GLY A 107 3.65 12.87 20.89
N LEU A 108 4.11 12.21 19.82
CA LEU A 108 5.51 12.16 19.39
C LEU A 108 5.89 13.26 18.39
N GLY A 109 4.97 14.17 18.04
CA GLY A 109 5.19 15.26 17.11
C GLY A 109 5.02 14.91 15.64
N VAL A 110 4.43 13.75 15.32
CA VAL A 110 4.11 13.34 13.94
C VAL A 110 2.66 13.72 13.64
N SER A 111 2.44 14.64 12.68
CA SER A 111 1.10 15.02 12.23
C SER A 111 0.40 13.82 11.60
N THR A 112 -0.61 13.27 12.27
CA THR A 112 -1.17 11.97 11.87
C THR A 112 -2.67 12.04 11.64
N VAL A 113 -3.10 11.51 10.50
CA VAL A 113 -4.51 11.31 10.12
C VAL A 113 -4.74 9.82 9.86
N ALA A 114 -5.94 9.32 10.19
CA ALA A 114 -6.35 7.96 9.89
C ALA A 114 -7.63 7.94 9.06
N VAL A 115 -7.64 7.09 8.03
CA VAL A 115 -8.80 6.77 7.20
C VAL A 115 -9.25 5.36 7.54
N LEU A 116 -10.55 5.17 7.74
CA LEU A 116 -11.14 3.85 7.92
C LEU A 116 -11.67 3.36 6.57
N SER A 117 -11.16 2.26 6.06
CA SER A 117 -11.59 1.69 4.79
C SER A 117 -12.01 0.22 4.92
N SER A 118 -13.02 -0.20 4.14
CA SER A 118 -13.54 -1.56 4.21
C SER A 118 -12.61 -2.55 3.48
N MET A 119 -12.46 -3.72 4.08
CA MET A 119 -11.79 -4.89 3.50
C MET A 119 -12.73 -6.11 3.46
N ASP A 120 -14.02 -5.88 3.26
CA ASP A 120 -15.00 -6.95 3.08
C ASP A 120 -14.90 -7.58 1.70
N ARG A 121 -14.44 -6.83 0.72
CA ARG A 121 -14.19 -7.22 -0.66
C ARG A 121 -12.83 -6.70 -1.13
N PRO A 122 -12.21 -7.33 -2.14
CA PRO A 122 -11.01 -6.77 -2.76
C PRO A 122 -11.23 -5.34 -3.26
N ILE A 123 -10.20 -4.51 -3.20
CA ILE A 123 -10.17 -3.23 -3.89
C ILE A 123 -9.65 -3.44 -5.31
N GLY A 124 -10.19 -2.70 -6.27
CA GLY A 124 -9.85 -2.90 -7.67
C GLY A 124 -10.40 -4.21 -8.23
N TYR A 125 -9.81 -4.69 -9.30
CA TYR A 125 -10.26 -5.86 -10.07
C TYR A 125 -9.28 -7.02 -10.01
N SER A 126 -8.02 -6.76 -9.65
CA SER A 126 -6.93 -7.73 -9.69
C SER A 126 -6.59 -8.27 -8.31
N VAL A 127 -6.32 -9.57 -8.23
CA VAL A 127 -5.80 -10.24 -7.04
C VAL A 127 -4.64 -11.14 -7.46
N GLY A 128 -3.48 -10.96 -6.86
CA GLY A 128 -2.24 -11.66 -7.17
C GLY A 128 -1.11 -10.70 -7.55
N ASN A 129 0.12 -11.02 -7.14
CA ASN A 129 1.25 -10.10 -7.16
C ASN A 129 1.46 -9.40 -8.52
N SER A 130 1.66 -10.17 -9.59
CA SER A 130 1.89 -9.63 -10.94
C SER A 130 0.67 -8.88 -11.50
N LEU A 131 -0.54 -9.39 -11.24
CA LEU A 131 -1.78 -8.76 -11.70
C LEU A 131 -2.02 -7.43 -10.99
N GLU A 132 -1.71 -7.34 -9.70
CA GLU A 132 -1.83 -6.09 -8.95
C GLU A 132 -0.77 -5.05 -9.33
N ILE A 133 0.42 -5.48 -9.80
CA ILE A 133 1.40 -4.55 -10.42
C ILE A 133 0.86 -4.02 -11.75
N LEU A 134 0.28 -4.86 -12.60
CA LEU A 134 -0.37 -4.41 -13.83
C LEU A 134 -1.47 -3.38 -13.53
N GLU A 135 -2.37 -3.68 -12.59
CA GLU A 135 -3.43 -2.75 -12.19
C GLU A 135 -2.88 -1.46 -11.56
N SER A 136 -1.79 -1.54 -10.81
CA SER A 136 -1.11 -0.35 -10.27
C SER A 136 -0.55 0.53 -11.39
N VAL A 137 0.06 -0.05 -12.41
CA VAL A 137 0.54 0.66 -13.60
C VAL A 137 -0.62 1.34 -14.34
N GLU A 138 -1.73 0.61 -14.57
CA GLU A 138 -2.92 1.19 -15.17
C GLU A 138 -3.49 2.35 -14.34
N THR A 139 -3.48 2.23 -13.01
CA THR A 139 -3.91 3.32 -12.11
C THR A 139 -2.99 4.54 -12.22
N LEU A 140 -1.67 4.34 -12.23
CA LEU A 140 -0.68 5.41 -12.40
C LEU A 140 -0.73 6.09 -13.78
N LEU A 141 -1.42 5.48 -14.74
CA LEU A 141 -1.70 6.02 -16.08
C LEU A 141 -3.13 6.56 -16.22
N GLY A 142 -3.89 6.71 -15.13
CA GLY A 142 -5.27 7.21 -15.12
C GLY A 142 -6.29 6.25 -15.73
N ARG A 143 -6.01 4.96 -15.76
CA ARG A 143 -6.88 3.91 -16.32
C ARG A 143 -7.28 2.84 -15.31
N GLY A 144 -7.00 3.07 -14.04
CA GLY A 144 -7.27 2.13 -12.96
C GLY A 144 -8.73 2.05 -12.53
N PRO A 145 -9.05 1.13 -11.59
CA PRO A 145 -10.35 1.04 -10.98
C PRO A 145 -10.71 2.30 -10.20
N ALA A 146 -11.98 2.73 -10.30
CA ALA A 146 -12.44 3.97 -9.68
C ALA A 146 -12.33 3.96 -8.15
N ASP A 147 -12.57 2.83 -7.50
CA ASP A 147 -12.46 2.67 -6.06
C ASP A 147 -11.01 2.77 -5.56
N LEU A 148 -10.06 2.27 -6.35
CA LEU A 148 -8.63 2.40 -6.06
C LEU A 148 -8.16 3.85 -6.28
N GLU A 149 -8.57 4.49 -7.37
CA GLU A 149 -8.29 5.91 -7.64
C GLU A 149 -8.82 6.80 -6.52
N GLU A 150 -10.09 6.59 -6.10
CA GLU A 150 -10.69 7.33 -4.99
C GLU A 150 -9.88 7.19 -3.70
N LEU A 151 -9.51 5.96 -3.32
CA LEU A 151 -8.71 5.72 -2.12
C LEU A 151 -7.35 6.40 -2.19
N VAL A 152 -6.66 6.32 -3.32
CA VAL A 152 -5.35 6.95 -3.53
C VAL A 152 -5.46 8.47 -3.43
N CYS A 153 -6.48 9.07 -4.04
CA CYS A 153 -6.72 10.52 -3.95
C CYS A 153 -7.04 10.96 -2.51
N VAL A 154 -7.82 10.18 -1.78
CA VAL A 154 -8.13 10.48 -0.36
C VAL A 154 -6.87 10.41 0.50
N LEU A 155 -6.11 9.33 0.43
CA LEU A 155 -4.91 9.16 1.25
C LEU A 155 -3.83 10.19 0.90
N GLY A 156 -3.59 10.40 -0.40
CA GLY A 156 -2.61 11.37 -0.88
C GLY A 156 -2.99 12.81 -0.58
N GLY A 157 -4.27 13.16 -0.75
CA GLY A 157 -4.79 14.49 -0.42
C GLY A 157 -4.60 14.84 1.05
N LEU A 158 -4.98 13.93 1.94
CA LEU A 158 -4.75 14.08 3.39
C LEU A 158 -3.27 14.15 3.76
N LEU A 159 -2.41 13.43 3.05
CA LEU A 159 -0.96 13.49 3.29
C LEU A 159 -0.38 14.85 2.86
N LEU A 160 -0.80 15.38 1.71
CA LEU A 160 -0.36 16.69 1.25
C LEU A 160 -0.84 17.82 2.17
N GLU A 161 -2.09 17.75 2.66
CA GLU A 161 -2.61 18.71 3.64
C GLU A 161 -1.83 18.59 4.97
N SER A 162 -1.70 17.40 5.54
CA SER A 162 -1.05 17.20 6.84
C SER A 162 0.43 17.55 6.84
N SER A 163 1.09 17.49 5.68
CA SER A 163 2.49 17.91 5.48
C SER A 163 2.65 19.40 5.19
N GLY A 164 1.54 20.13 5.01
CA GLY A 164 1.56 21.54 4.60
C GLY A 164 1.93 21.75 3.13
N SER A 165 1.87 20.69 2.31
CA SER A 165 2.16 20.75 0.87
C SER A 165 0.95 21.18 0.04
N SER A 166 -0.26 21.14 0.58
CA SER A 166 -1.48 21.75 0.05
C SER A 166 -2.15 22.62 1.13
N ASN A 167 -3.04 23.54 0.72
CA ASN A 167 -3.76 24.41 1.66
C ASN A 167 -4.89 23.67 2.37
N ASP A 168 -5.49 22.71 1.69
CA ASP A 168 -6.59 21.88 2.18
C ASP A 168 -6.59 20.50 1.49
N PHE A 169 -7.51 19.65 1.93
CA PHE A 169 -7.69 18.30 1.39
C PHE A 169 -8.09 18.31 -0.10
N GLU A 170 -9.00 19.21 -0.50
CA GLU A 170 -9.53 19.28 -1.85
C GLU A 170 -8.44 19.63 -2.86
N GLU A 171 -7.58 20.59 -2.56
CA GLU A 171 -6.40 20.92 -3.37
C GLU A 171 -5.43 19.72 -3.42
N GLY A 172 -5.18 19.10 -2.27
CA GLY A 172 -4.31 17.93 -2.18
C GLY A 172 -4.82 16.77 -3.04
N ALA A 173 -6.09 16.42 -2.91
CA ALA A 173 -6.71 15.33 -3.68
C ALA A 173 -6.72 15.62 -5.19
N ALA A 174 -7.00 16.87 -5.60
CA ALA A 174 -6.94 17.27 -7.01
C ALA A 174 -5.52 17.12 -7.58
N ARG A 175 -4.49 17.50 -6.84
CA ARG A 175 -3.09 17.34 -7.26
C ARG A 175 -2.68 15.87 -7.40
N ILE A 176 -3.15 15.00 -6.52
CA ILE A 176 -2.93 13.55 -6.67
C ILE A 176 -3.61 13.04 -7.94
N LEU A 177 -4.88 13.42 -8.16
CA LEU A 177 -5.60 13.04 -9.36
C LEU A 177 -4.89 13.52 -10.63
N ASP A 178 -4.48 14.79 -10.69
CA ASP A 178 -3.74 15.35 -11.82
C ASP A 178 -2.47 14.53 -12.12
N SER A 179 -1.74 14.11 -11.08
CA SER A 179 -0.51 13.33 -11.25
C SER A 179 -0.73 11.93 -11.85
N LEU A 180 -1.91 11.34 -11.66
CA LEU A 180 -2.28 10.07 -12.30
C LEU A 180 -2.56 10.25 -13.81
N TYR A 181 -3.07 11.43 -14.21
CA TYR A 181 -3.49 11.68 -15.58
C TYR A 181 -2.44 12.40 -16.43
N ASP A 182 -1.47 13.10 -15.81
CA ASP A 182 -0.39 13.79 -16.54
C ASP A 182 0.87 12.94 -16.74
N GLY A 183 0.89 11.72 -16.17
CA GLY A 183 1.98 10.77 -16.27
C GLY A 183 3.14 11.01 -15.29
N SER A 184 3.09 12.03 -14.44
CA SER A 184 4.15 12.32 -13.47
C SER A 184 4.27 11.24 -12.39
N ALA A 185 3.15 10.70 -11.91
CA ALA A 185 3.13 9.60 -10.96
C ALA A 185 3.74 8.33 -11.55
N PHE A 186 3.40 8.00 -12.80
CA PHE A 186 3.99 6.87 -13.52
C PHE A 186 5.50 7.05 -13.73
N GLY A 187 5.93 8.25 -14.15
CA GLY A 187 7.36 8.56 -14.29
C GLY A 187 8.12 8.36 -12.98
N LYS A 188 7.56 8.80 -11.87
CA LYS A 188 8.15 8.62 -10.53
C LYS A 188 8.21 7.14 -10.10
N PHE A 189 7.23 6.34 -10.46
CA PHE A 189 7.24 4.90 -10.24
C PHE A 189 8.40 4.22 -11.01
N ILE A 190 8.61 4.59 -12.27
CA ILE A 190 9.73 4.06 -13.08
C ILE A 190 11.10 4.44 -12.49
N GLU A 191 11.27 5.68 -12.02
CA GLU A 191 12.49 6.09 -11.31
C GLU A 191 12.76 5.21 -10.08
N MET A 192 11.72 4.92 -9.28
CA MET A 192 11.81 4.04 -8.12
C MET A 192 12.19 2.61 -8.53
N VAL A 193 11.54 2.07 -9.58
CA VAL A 193 11.84 0.72 -10.08
C VAL A 193 13.30 0.62 -10.48
N ALA A 194 13.81 1.57 -11.26
CA ALA A 194 15.21 1.60 -11.69
C ALA A 194 16.18 1.71 -10.49
N SER A 195 15.87 2.59 -9.54
CA SER A 195 16.72 2.80 -8.35
C SER A 195 16.79 1.58 -7.43
N GLN A 196 15.75 0.74 -7.44
CA GLN A 196 15.69 -0.48 -6.62
C GLN A 196 16.01 -1.77 -7.41
N GLY A 197 16.68 -1.64 -8.56
CA GLY A 197 17.26 -2.75 -9.32
C GLY A 197 16.31 -3.42 -10.31
N GLY A 198 15.05 -2.94 -10.42
CA GLY A 198 14.12 -3.41 -11.44
C GLY A 198 14.47 -2.88 -12.83
N ASP A 199 13.97 -3.54 -13.86
CA ASP A 199 14.20 -3.16 -15.25
C ASP A 199 13.13 -2.16 -15.72
N PRO A 200 13.46 -0.86 -15.94
CA PRO A 200 12.51 0.13 -16.41
C PRO A 200 12.00 -0.14 -17.85
N ASP A 201 12.76 -0.85 -18.68
CA ASP A 201 12.39 -1.15 -20.05
C ASP A 201 11.15 -2.06 -20.16
N LEU A 202 10.83 -2.78 -19.08
CA LEU A 202 9.59 -3.57 -18.97
C LEU A 202 8.33 -2.72 -19.19
N PHE A 203 8.39 -1.44 -18.86
CA PHE A 203 7.24 -0.53 -18.89
C PHE A 203 7.11 0.26 -20.22
N GLU A 204 7.97 0.00 -21.19
CA GLU A 204 7.92 0.67 -22.50
C GLU A 204 6.71 0.27 -23.35
N SER A 205 6.20 -0.96 -23.13
CA SER A 205 4.99 -1.44 -23.80
C SER A 205 4.19 -2.40 -22.94
N GLU A 206 2.88 -2.49 -23.21
CA GLU A 206 1.99 -3.44 -22.54
C GLU A 206 2.47 -4.90 -22.70
N VAL A 207 2.97 -5.25 -23.89
CA VAL A 207 3.47 -6.60 -24.17
C VAL A 207 4.70 -6.91 -23.32
N SER A 208 5.67 -6.00 -23.26
CA SER A 208 6.90 -6.16 -22.44
C SER A 208 6.53 -6.32 -20.97
N LEU A 209 5.57 -5.53 -20.47
CA LEU A 209 5.10 -5.60 -19.10
C LEU A 209 4.44 -6.95 -18.79
N LEU A 210 3.52 -7.41 -19.64
CA LEU A 210 2.83 -8.69 -19.46
C LEU A 210 3.79 -9.89 -19.52
N GLU A 211 4.77 -9.86 -20.45
CA GLU A 211 5.81 -10.89 -20.53
C GLU A 211 6.74 -10.86 -19.31
N GLY A 212 7.22 -9.68 -18.91
CA GLY A 212 8.14 -9.52 -17.78
C GLY A 212 7.49 -9.90 -16.44
N LEU A 213 6.20 -9.65 -16.26
CA LEU A 213 5.43 -10.08 -15.09
C LEU A 213 5.00 -11.57 -15.16
N GLY A 214 5.32 -12.29 -16.22
CA GLY A 214 4.97 -13.69 -16.41
C GLY A 214 3.47 -13.94 -16.68
N ILE A 215 2.69 -12.91 -16.99
CA ILE A 215 1.23 -13.03 -17.19
C ILE A 215 0.91 -13.74 -18.52
N LEU A 216 1.77 -13.59 -19.54
CA LEU A 216 1.62 -14.26 -20.84
C LEU A 216 2.22 -15.67 -20.88
N ASP A 217 2.60 -16.25 -19.75
CA ASP A 217 3.12 -17.62 -19.72
C ASP A 217 2.04 -18.61 -20.18
N GLN A 218 2.26 -19.25 -21.33
CA GLN A 218 1.36 -20.22 -21.94
C GLN A 218 1.19 -21.51 -21.12
N THR A 219 1.99 -21.73 -20.09
CA THR A 219 1.85 -22.86 -19.17
C THR A 219 0.78 -22.59 -18.09
N LEU A 220 0.40 -21.33 -17.89
CA LEU A 220 -0.68 -20.97 -16.97
C LEU A 220 -2.03 -21.45 -17.48
N LYS A 221 -2.81 -22.06 -16.58
CA LYS A 221 -4.18 -22.42 -16.88
C LYS A 221 -5.09 -21.22 -16.66
N SER A 222 -5.90 -20.91 -17.66
CA SER A 222 -6.95 -19.90 -17.54
C SER A 222 -8.31 -20.58 -17.47
N ASP A 223 -9.13 -20.15 -16.52
CA ASP A 223 -10.52 -20.56 -16.41
C ASP A 223 -11.41 -19.32 -16.20
N SER A 224 -12.68 -19.41 -16.54
CA SER A 224 -13.65 -18.34 -16.39
C SER A 224 -14.86 -18.78 -15.60
N LEU A 225 -15.26 -17.98 -14.63
CA LEU A 225 -16.51 -18.17 -13.90
C LEU A 225 -17.58 -17.24 -14.50
N GLU A 226 -18.55 -17.83 -15.18
CA GLU A 226 -19.64 -17.09 -15.79
C GLU A 226 -20.89 -17.04 -14.90
N ALA A 227 -21.55 -15.87 -14.87
CA ALA A 227 -22.83 -15.75 -14.19
C ALA A 227 -23.90 -16.59 -14.90
N LYS A 228 -24.61 -17.45 -14.15
CA LYS A 228 -25.67 -18.33 -14.70
C LYS A 228 -26.97 -17.59 -15.07
N GLN A 229 -27.10 -16.33 -14.62
CA GLN A 229 -28.27 -15.50 -14.87
C GLN A 229 -27.89 -14.01 -14.79
N ILE A 230 -28.69 -13.15 -15.38
CA ILE A 230 -28.54 -11.69 -15.24
C ILE A 230 -28.84 -11.32 -13.79
N GLY A 231 -27.96 -10.51 -13.19
CA GLY A 231 -28.09 -10.09 -11.79
C GLY A 231 -26.98 -9.13 -11.40
N TRP A 232 -26.90 -8.86 -10.12
CA TRP A 232 -25.85 -8.05 -9.51
C TRP A 232 -24.98 -8.93 -8.62
N ILE A 233 -23.68 -8.67 -8.59
CA ILE A 233 -22.79 -9.25 -7.58
C ILE A 233 -23.18 -8.63 -6.24
N ALA A 234 -23.78 -9.43 -5.37
CA ALA A 234 -24.22 -8.96 -4.05
C ALA A 234 -23.06 -8.87 -3.06
N ASP A 235 -22.08 -9.77 -3.21
CA ASP A 235 -20.97 -9.89 -2.26
C ASP A 235 -19.78 -10.62 -2.90
N ILE A 236 -18.55 -10.23 -2.50
CA ILE A 236 -17.30 -10.91 -2.82
C ILE A 236 -16.53 -11.04 -1.51
N ASP A 237 -16.26 -12.26 -1.10
CA ASP A 237 -15.49 -12.51 0.13
C ASP A 237 -14.00 -12.38 -0.13
N ALA A 238 -13.40 -11.27 0.37
CA ALA A 238 -11.98 -10.98 0.18
C ALA A 238 -11.08 -12.05 0.82
N MET A 239 -11.48 -12.63 1.97
CA MET A 239 -10.69 -13.66 2.64
C MET A 239 -10.70 -14.96 1.83
N ALA A 240 -11.86 -15.38 1.33
CA ALA A 240 -11.97 -16.58 0.51
C ALA A 240 -11.18 -16.47 -0.81
N ILE A 241 -11.10 -15.28 -1.40
CA ILE A 241 -10.27 -15.05 -2.59
C ILE A 241 -8.78 -15.11 -2.24
N ALA A 242 -8.37 -14.58 -1.09
CA ALA A 242 -6.97 -14.60 -0.68
C ALA A 242 -6.45 -16.00 -0.32
N GLU A 243 -7.35 -16.98 -0.11
CA GLU A 243 -7.02 -18.39 0.19
C GLU A 243 -6.86 -19.26 -1.07
N ILE A 244 -7.16 -18.73 -2.26
CA ILE A 244 -7.03 -19.43 -3.55
C ILE A 244 -5.59 -19.37 -4.05
#